data_e085f25d6330374d375b279c2a9a4dc8
#
_entry.id   e085f25d6330374d375b279c2a9a4dc8
#
_cell.length_a   1.000
_cell.length_b   1.000
_cell.length_c   1.000
_cell.angle_alpha   90.00
_cell.angle_beta   90.00
_cell.angle_gamma   90.00
#
_symmetry.space_group_name_H-M   'P 1'
#
loop_
_entity.id
_entity.type
_entity.pdbx_description
1 polymer ?
#
loop_
_entity_poly.entity_id
_entity_poly.type
_entity_poly.pdbx_seq_one_letter_code
_entity_poly.pdbx_strand_id
1 'polypeptide(L)'
;MPAANPNLEDEDENPRVISPFAKTTSTVQPRGGRGSGSWALWLVSSLLILVVVGIVGYFTYKYLADPYRTLEPFPMDKYLADYRSLEGARFKADLKVSADLGWKAETGRLMVFTIENDSRPLVVLIPPKLGGLFFEKGQNYQASLEVGDGGLVYADSCEKE
;
A
#
# COMPACT_ATOMS: atom_id res chain seq x y z
N MET A 1 -43.96 100.59 28.80
CA MET A 1 -45.13 100.06 29.47
C MET A 1 -45.13 98.55 29.15
N PRO A 2 -45.52 97.93 30.07
CA PRO A 2 -44.72 97.06 30.96
C PRO A 2 -45.03 95.62 30.68
N ALA A 3 -44.21 94.92 31.19
CA ALA A 3 -44.20 94.08 32.36
C ALA A 3 -44.28 92.63 31.95
N ALA A 4 -43.59 91.96 32.48
CA ALA A 4 -43.51 91.10 33.64
C ALA A 4 -43.19 89.69 33.19
N ASN A 5 -42.06 89.30 33.61
CA ASN A 5 -41.76 87.97 34.02
C ASN A 5 -42.53 87.63 35.27
N PRO A 6 -42.89 86.46 35.55
CA PRO A 6 -42.04 85.63 36.36
C PRO A 6 -42.10 84.19 35.97
N ASN A 7 -40.95 83.50 35.98
CA ASN A 7 -40.42 82.72 37.05
C ASN A 7 -41.34 81.66 37.60
N LEU A 8 -40.85 80.52 37.59
CA LEU A 8 -40.99 79.47 38.61
C LEU A 8 -40.56 78.18 37.91
N GLU A 9 -39.37 77.73 38.23
CA GLU A 9 -39.19 76.75 39.27
C GLU A 9 -40.24 75.63 39.15
N ASP A 10 -39.66 74.56 38.71
CA ASP A 10 -39.94 73.26 39.34
C ASP A 10 -39.08 72.28 38.63
N GLU A 11 -37.97 71.99 39.34
CA GLU A 11 -37.87 70.72 39.99
C GLU A 11 -38.11 69.54 39.04
N ASP A 12 -37.01 69.24 38.44
CA ASP A 12 -36.77 67.97 37.80
C ASP A 12 -36.74 66.85 38.78
N GLU A 13 -37.81 66.24 38.87
CA GLU A 13 -37.82 64.87 39.31
C GLU A 13 -37.66 63.96 38.07
N ASN A 14 -36.48 63.74 37.72
CA ASN A 14 -36.12 62.75 36.73
C ASN A 14 -36.33 61.33 37.33
N PRO A 15 -37.44 60.71 37.08
CA PRO A 15 -37.60 59.33 37.49
C PRO A 15 -36.54 58.50 36.73
N ARG A 16 -35.58 58.05 37.46
CA ARG A 16 -34.64 57.02 36.95
C ARG A 16 -35.45 55.87 36.47
N VAL A 17 -35.68 55.85 35.19
CA VAL A 17 -36.20 54.66 34.47
C VAL A 17 -35.15 53.59 34.68
N ILE A 18 -35.39 52.80 35.71
CA ILE A 18 -34.68 51.55 35.88
C ILE A 18 -35.12 50.67 34.75
N SER A 19 -34.37 50.66 33.69
CA SER A 19 -34.58 49.73 32.60
C SER A 19 -34.43 48.33 33.14
N PRO A 20 -35.51 47.49 33.13
CA PRO A 20 -35.44 46.14 33.61
C PRO A 20 -34.65 45.21 32.70
N PHE A 21 -34.03 45.78 31.67
CA PHE A 21 -33.20 45.06 30.69
C PHE A 21 -31.73 45.47 30.73
N ALA A 22 -31.21 45.95 31.84
CA ALA A 22 -29.79 45.89 32.05
C ALA A 22 -29.37 44.41 32.06
N LYS A 23 -29.28 43.86 30.87
CA LYS A 23 -28.58 42.60 30.68
C LYS A 23 -27.20 42.77 31.28
N THR A 24 -27.01 42.23 32.44
CA THR A 24 -25.72 41.91 32.99
C THR A 24 -25.09 40.98 31.97
N THR A 25 -24.38 41.56 31.04
CA THR A 25 -23.46 40.81 30.21
C THR A 25 -22.35 40.40 31.17
N SER A 26 -22.63 39.36 31.92
CA SER A 26 -21.55 38.59 32.51
C SER A 26 -20.78 38.07 31.33
N THR A 27 -19.68 38.75 31.03
CA THR A 27 -18.63 38.23 30.21
C THR A 27 -18.19 36.97 30.89
N VAL A 28 -18.83 35.87 30.54
CA VAL A 28 -18.31 34.54 30.82
C VAL A 28 -17.04 34.49 29.99
N GLN A 29 -15.96 34.91 30.59
CA GLN A 29 -14.63 34.59 30.10
C GLN A 29 -14.63 33.09 29.88
N PRO A 30 -14.45 32.62 28.66
CA PRO A 30 -14.25 31.21 28.46
C PRO A 30 -12.99 30.88 29.23
N ARG A 31 -13.19 30.23 30.37
CA ARG A 31 -12.12 29.64 31.16
C ARG A 31 -11.42 28.72 30.20
N GLY A 32 -10.31 29.21 29.66
CA GLY A 32 -9.43 28.42 28.81
C GLY A 32 -9.08 27.16 29.57
N GLY A 33 -9.89 26.15 29.37
CA GLY A 33 -9.53 24.80 29.77
C GLY A 33 -8.22 24.51 29.10
N ARG A 34 -7.13 24.56 29.85
CA ARG A 34 -5.88 23.93 29.48
C ARG A 34 -6.23 22.47 29.25
N GLY A 35 -6.62 22.20 28.00
CA GLY A 35 -6.95 20.88 27.54
C GLY A 35 -5.69 20.03 27.61
N SER A 36 -5.58 19.24 28.66
CA SER A 36 -4.61 18.14 28.73
C SER A 36 -4.87 17.10 27.61
N GLY A 37 -5.89 17.33 26.77
CA GLY A 37 -6.24 16.50 25.63
C GLY A 37 -5.43 16.78 24.36
N SER A 38 -4.83 17.97 24.20
CA SER A 38 -4.17 18.31 22.94
C SER A 38 -2.87 17.53 22.72
N TRP A 39 -2.14 17.26 23.77
CA TRP A 39 -0.90 16.46 23.66
C TRP A 39 -1.21 14.98 23.37
N ALA A 40 -2.28 14.44 23.98
CA ALA A 40 -2.72 13.09 23.70
C ALA A 40 -3.18 12.94 22.24
N LEU A 41 -3.93 13.92 21.71
CA LEU A 41 -4.29 13.97 20.29
C LEU A 41 -3.06 14.08 19.40
N TRP A 42 -2.08 14.87 19.80
CA TRP A 42 -0.82 15.00 19.05
C TRP A 42 -0.04 13.69 19.04
N LEU A 43 0.03 12.99 20.19
CA LEU A 43 0.66 11.67 20.28
C LEU A 43 -0.05 10.62 19.43
N VAL A 44 -1.40 10.59 19.46
CA VAL A 44 -2.19 9.66 18.65
C VAL A 44 -1.98 9.95 17.16
N SER A 45 -1.98 11.23 16.76
CA SER A 45 -1.71 11.63 15.38
C SER A 45 -0.30 11.25 14.94
N SER A 46 0.70 11.47 15.78
CA SER A 46 2.09 11.10 15.51
C SER A 46 2.25 9.58 15.37
N LEU A 47 1.61 8.80 16.25
CA LEU A 47 1.61 7.35 16.18
C LEU A 47 0.96 6.85 14.88
N LEU A 48 -0.17 7.45 14.50
CA LEU A 48 -0.88 7.09 13.27
C LEU A 48 -0.02 7.36 12.03
N ILE A 49 0.65 8.52 11.98
CA ILE A 49 1.57 8.86 10.89
C ILE A 49 2.72 7.84 10.84
N LEU A 50 3.29 7.46 11.98
CA LEU A 50 4.37 6.50 12.05
C LEU A 50 3.93 5.12 11.53
N VAL A 51 2.72 4.68 11.87
CA VAL A 51 2.14 3.43 11.36
C VAL A 51 1.95 3.50 9.84
N VAL A 52 1.40 4.60 9.33
CA VAL A 52 1.20 4.78 7.88
C VAL A 52 2.53 4.79 7.14
N VAL A 53 3.52 5.51 7.64
CA VAL A 53 4.88 5.53 7.06
C VAL A 53 5.51 4.14 7.11
N GLY A 54 5.33 3.41 8.20
CA GLY A 54 5.80 2.03 8.34
C GLY A 54 5.16 1.09 7.31
N ILE A 55 3.86 1.19 7.12
CA ILE A 55 3.12 0.39 6.12
C ILE A 55 3.59 0.74 4.71
N VAL A 56 3.64 2.02 4.36
CA VAL A 56 4.12 2.48 3.04
C VAL A 56 5.56 2.04 2.81
N GLY A 57 6.44 2.20 3.80
CA GLY A 57 7.83 1.74 3.74
C GLY A 57 7.95 0.23 3.51
N TYR A 58 7.15 -0.56 4.22
CA TYR A 58 7.11 -2.02 4.05
C TYR A 58 6.67 -2.43 2.63
N PHE A 59 5.57 -1.84 2.14
CA PHE A 59 5.10 -2.13 0.77
C PHE A 59 6.09 -1.66 -0.29
N THR A 60 6.69 -0.49 -0.10
CA THR A 60 7.72 0.01 -1.01
C THR A 60 8.93 -0.90 -1.02
N TYR A 61 9.40 -1.34 0.14
CA TYR A 61 10.51 -2.27 0.26
C TYR A 61 10.19 -3.61 -0.44
N LYS A 62 9.03 -4.21 -0.15
CA LYS A 62 8.59 -5.45 -0.79
C LYS A 62 8.48 -5.29 -2.31
N TYR A 63 7.96 -4.16 -2.78
CA TYR A 63 7.82 -3.88 -4.21
C TYR A 63 9.18 -3.67 -4.91
N LEU A 64 10.16 -3.01 -4.27
CA LEU A 64 11.50 -2.85 -4.84
C LEU A 64 12.36 -4.11 -4.72
N ALA A 65 12.08 -4.97 -3.77
CA ALA A 65 12.81 -6.22 -3.56
C ALA A 65 12.43 -7.33 -4.56
N ASP A 66 11.33 -7.17 -5.31
CA ASP A 66 10.93 -8.13 -6.34
C ASP A 66 11.85 -8.01 -7.57
N PRO A 67 12.76 -8.96 -7.80
CA PRO A 67 13.69 -8.93 -8.93
C PRO A 67 12.98 -9.15 -10.27
N TYR A 68 11.76 -9.68 -10.25
CA TYR A 68 10.98 -10.04 -11.45
C TYR A 68 9.93 -9.00 -11.83
N ARG A 69 9.90 -7.87 -11.14
CA ARG A 69 8.91 -6.80 -11.33
C ARG A 69 8.78 -6.30 -12.77
N THR A 70 9.89 -6.25 -13.48
CA THR A 70 9.95 -5.72 -14.86
C THR A 70 9.59 -6.75 -15.91
N LEU A 71 9.46 -8.03 -15.52
CA LEU A 71 9.12 -9.11 -16.44
C LEU A 71 7.61 -9.25 -16.57
N GLU A 72 7.15 -9.52 -17.77
CA GLU A 72 5.76 -9.87 -18.03
C GLU A 72 5.45 -11.29 -17.49
N PRO A 73 4.21 -11.56 -17.06
CA PRO A 73 3.81 -12.90 -16.68
C PRO A 73 3.88 -13.85 -17.89
N PHE A 74 4.26 -15.11 -17.64
CA PHE A 74 4.42 -16.13 -18.68
C PHE A 74 3.10 -16.36 -19.42
N PRO A 75 3.03 -16.09 -20.73
CA PRO A 75 1.79 -16.17 -21.51
C PRO A 75 1.55 -17.61 -22.02
N MET A 76 0.99 -18.47 -21.15
CA MET A 76 0.82 -19.90 -21.46
C MET A 76 0.01 -20.16 -22.74
N ASP A 77 -1.03 -19.36 -23.00
CA ASP A 77 -1.84 -19.51 -24.21
C ASP A 77 -1.05 -19.22 -25.47
N LYS A 78 -0.24 -18.17 -25.48
CA LYS A 78 0.63 -17.83 -26.61
C LYS A 78 1.72 -18.87 -26.81
N TYR A 79 2.29 -19.35 -25.70
CA TYR A 79 3.31 -20.39 -25.73
C TYR A 79 2.80 -21.67 -26.38
N LEU A 80 1.61 -22.11 -26.04
CA LEU A 80 0.99 -23.31 -26.62
C LEU A 80 0.56 -23.11 -28.08
N ALA A 81 0.19 -21.87 -28.44
CA ALA A 81 -0.22 -21.57 -29.81
C ALA A 81 0.98 -21.41 -30.76
N ASP A 82 2.00 -20.65 -30.32
CA ASP A 82 3.20 -20.36 -31.10
C ASP A 82 4.36 -19.97 -30.22
N TYR A 83 5.11 -20.95 -29.74
CA TYR A 83 6.30 -20.73 -28.90
C TYR A 83 7.41 -19.95 -29.63
N ARG A 84 7.45 -20.01 -30.98
CA ARG A 84 8.50 -19.34 -31.76
C ARG A 84 8.43 -17.82 -31.62
N SER A 85 7.25 -17.29 -31.46
CA SER A 85 7.06 -15.85 -31.22
C SER A 85 7.59 -15.38 -29.86
N LEU A 86 7.89 -16.31 -28.96
CA LEU A 86 8.37 -16.06 -27.60
C LEU A 86 9.84 -16.44 -27.41
N GLU A 87 10.50 -16.95 -28.45
CA GLU A 87 11.92 -17.37 -28.39
C GLU A 87 12.83 -16.23 -27.95
N GLY A 88 13.69 -16.48 -26.98
CA GLY A 88 14.61 -15.50 -26.40
C GLY A 88 13.95 -14.49 -25.47
N ALA A 89 12.64 -14.51 -25.33
CA ALA A 89 11.94 -13.62 -24.40
C ALA A 89 11.95 -14.19 -22.98
N ARG A 90 12.00 -13.27 -21.99
CA ARG A 90 11.99 -13.60 -20.57
C ARG A 90 10.68 -13.20 -19.93
N PHE A 91 10.18 -14.09 -19.11
CA PHE A 91 8.89 -13.95 -18.43
C PHE A 91 9.03 -14.30 -16.96
N LYS A 92 8.21 -13.73 -16.11
CA LYS A 92 8.07 -14.19 -14.74
C LYS A 92 6.96 -15.24 -14.63
N ALA A 93 7.16 -16.20 -13.75
CA ALA A 93 6.13 -17.17 -13.43
C ALA A 93 6.19 -17.58 -11.96
N ASP A 94 5.02 -17.68 -11.35
CA ASP A 94 4.83 -18.28 -10.05
C ASP A 94 4.54 -19.76 -10.27
N LEU A 95 5.52 -20.59 -9.89
CA LEU A 95 5.60 -22.00 -10.26
C LEU A 95 5.38 -22.86 -9.04
N LYS A 96 4.49 -23.82 -9.16
CA LYS A 96 4.30 -24.88 -8.15
C LYS A 96 4.89 -26.17 -8.67
N VAL A 97 5.76 -26.78 -7.91
CA VAL A 97 6.39 -28.06 -8.26
C VAL A 97 5.37 -29.19 -8.31
N SER A 98 5.23 -29.80 -9.49
CA SER A 98 4.33 -30.94 -9.70
C SER A 98 5.08 -32.26 -9.71
N ALA A 99 6.18 -32.36 -10.48
CA ALA A 99 6.97 -33.58 -10.59
C ALA A 99 8.42 -33.27 -10.96
N ASP A 100 9.31 -34.16 -10.60
CA ASP A 100 10.71 -34.19 -11.02
C ASP A 100 10.87 -35.28 -12.08
N LEU A 101 11.38 -34.94 -13.25
CA LEU A 101 11.60 -35.87 -14.36
C LEU A 101 13.04 -36.42 -14.39
N GLY A 102 13.93 -35.83 -13.61
CA GLY A 102 15.29 -36.30 -13.46
C GLY A 102 16.35 -35.21 -13.61
N TRP A 103 17.55 -35.57 -13.20
CA TRP A 103 18.75 -34.73 -13.22
C TRP A 103 19.84 -35.36 -14.13
N LYS A 104 20.46 -34.49 -14.92
CA LYS A 104 21.68 -34.83 -15.64
C LYS A 104 22.71 -33.74 -15.40
N ALA A 105 23.96 -34.13 -15.07
CA ALA A 105 25.03 -33.21 -14.69
C ALA A 105 25.34 -32.18 -15.79
N GLU A 106 25.20 -32.55 -17.04
CA GLU A 106 25.52 -31.69 -18.19
C GLU A 106 24.42 -30.73 -18.58
N THR A 107 23.16 -31.18 -18.46
CA THR A 107 21.99 -30.40 -18.95
C THR A 107 21.20 -29.75 -17.83
N GLY A 108 21.27 -30.27 -16.61
CA GLY A 108 20.49 -29.79 -15.47
C GLY A 108 19.34 -30.72 -15.10
N ARG A 109 18.35 -30.16 -14.44
CA ARG A 109 17.17 -30.86 -13.92
C ARG A 109 15.92 -30.51 -14.73
N LEU A 110 15.26 -31.52 -15.24
CA LEU A 110 13.99 -31.33 -15.92
C LEU A 110 12.84 -31.52 -14.93
N MET A 111 12.02 -30.52 -14.80
CA MET A 111 10.92 -30.51 -13.83
C MET A 111 9.60 -30.10 -14.47
N VAL A 112 8.52 -30.60 -13.90
CA VAL A 112 7.16 -30.21 -14.26
C VAL A 112 6.65 -29.25 -13.18
N PHE A 113 6.23 -28.10 -13.62
CA PHE A 113 5.59 -27.10 -12.78
C PHE A 113 4.15 -26.85 -13.22
N THR A 114 3.36 -26.34 -12.32
CA THR A 114 2.04 -25.76 -12.61
C THR A 114 2.15 -24.27 -12.32
N ILE A 115 1.71 -23.41 -13.21
CA ILE A 115 1.66 -21.96 -12.98
C ILE A 115 0.48 -21.67 -12.06
N GLU A 116 0.63 -20.81 -11.07
CA GLU A 116 -0.39 -20.56 -10.03
C GLU A 116 -1.77 -20.19 -10.61
N ASN A 117 -1.78 -19.43 -11.71
CA ASN A 117 -3.02 -19.01 -12.35
C ASN A 117 -3.46 -19.94 -13.52
N ASP A 118 -2.74 -21.04 -13.74
CA ASP A 118 -3.00 -21.96 -14.84
C ASP A 118 -2.72 -23.40 -14.40
N SER A 119 -3.73 -24.24 -14.45
CA SER A 119 -3.61 -25.65 -14.05
C SER A 119 -2.83 -26.52 -15.04
N ARG A 120 -2.40 -25.97 -16.16
CA ARG A 120 -1.66 -26.72 -17.17
C ARG A 120 -0.21 -26.96 -16.75
N PRO A 121 0.32 -28.15 -16.98
CA PRO A 121 1.71 -28.44 -16.66
C PRO A 121 2.65 -27.75 -17.65
N LEU A 122 3.72 -27.17 -17.13
CA LEU A 122 4.82 -26.60 -17.89
C LEU A 122 6.10 -27.34 -17.56
N VAL A 123 6.80 -27.84 -18.59
CA VAL A 123 8.10 -28.48 -18.42
C VAL A 123 9.19 -27.41 -18.47
N VAL A 124 9.97 -27.32 -17.42
CA VAL A 124 11.05 -26.34 -17.30
C VAL A 124 12.36 -27.06 -17.03
N LEU A 125 13.39 -26.66 -17.78
CA LEU A 125 14.76 -27.07 -17.53
C LEU A 125 15.43 -26.13 -16.54
N ILE A 126 15.84 -26.68 -15.40
CA ILE A 126 16.61 -25.98 -14.37
C ILE A 126 18.09 -26.23 -14.68
N PRO A 127 18.85 -25.22 -15.10
CA PRO A 127 20.26 -25.38 -15.45
C PRO A 127 21.11 -25.73 -14.22
N PRO A 128 22.30 -26.30 -14.42
CA PRO A 128 23.18 -26.71 -13.31
C PRO A 128 23.58 -25.58 -12.38
N LYS A 129 23.58 -24.32 -12.86
CA LYS A 129 23.85 -23.13 -12.05
C LYS A 129 22.84 -22.95 -10.88
N LEU A 130 21.63 -23.46 -11.06
CA LEU A 130 20.56 -23.44 -10.04
C LEU A 130 20.43 -24.76 -9.28
N GLY A 131 21.36 -25.69 -9.48
CA GLY A 131 21.34 -27.04 -8.89
C GLY A 131 21.42 -27.07 -7.35
N GLY A 132 21.81 -25.98 -6.72
CA GLY A 132 21.82 -25.85 -5.25
C GLY A 132 20.44 -25.64 -4.63
N LEU A 133 19.39 -25.41 -5.43
CA LEU A 133 18.01 -25.28 -4.94
C LEU A 133 17.38 -26.63 -4.72
N PHE A 134 16.77 -26.77 -3.54
CA PHE A 134 15.97 -27.97 -3.23
C PHE A 134 14.54 -27.71 -3.69
N PHE A 135 14.10 -28.48 -4.67
CA PHE A 135 12.74 -28.45 -5.17
C PHE A 135 11.91 -29.57 -4.53
N GLU A 136 10.92 -29.21 -3.75
CA GLU A 136 9.99 -30.16 -3.12
C GLU A 136 8.63 -30.07 -3.79
N LYS A 137 8.01 -31.24 -3.97
CA LYS A 137 6.67 -31.31 -4.57
C LYS A 137 5.67 -30.47 -3.76
N GLY A 138 4.91 -29.64 -4.47
CA GLY A 138 3.89 -28.80 -3.88
C GLY A 138 4.38 -27.45 -3.35
N GLN A 139 5.69 -27.18 -3.36
CA GLN A 139 6.23 -25.85 -3.01
C GLN A 139 6.10 -24.86 -4.16
N ASN A 140 5.96 -23.59 -3.79
CA ASN A 140 5.89 -22.48 -4.71
C ASN A 140 7.26 -21.82 -4.87
N TYR A 141 7.55 -21.41 -6.09
CA TYR A 141 8.78 -20.70 -6.49
C TYR A 141 8.42 -19.59 -7.45
N GLN A 142 9.06 -18.46 -7.30
CA GLN A 142 9.03 -17.41 -8.30
C GLN A 142 10.27 -17.55 -9.18
N ALA A 143 10.07 -17.55 -10.49
CA ALA A 143 11.15 -17.77 -11.45
C ALA A 143 11.09 -16.83 -12.65
N SER A 144 12.27 -16.51 -13.17
CA SER A 144 12.40 -15.95 -14.51
C SER A 144 12.59 -17.13 -15.49
N LEU A 145 11.71 -17.20 -16.47
CA LEU A 145 11.69 -18.22 -17.49
C LEU A 145 12.08 -17.62 -18.84
N GLU A 146 12.91 -18.32 -19.59
CA GLU A 146 13.29 -17.97 -20.95
C GLU A 146 12.85 -19.08 -21.90
N VAL A 147 12.20 -18.73 -22.99
CA VAL A 147 11.83 -19.69 -24.03
C VAL A 147 12.99 -19.84 -25.00
N GLY A 148 13.58 -21.00 -24.99
CA GLY A 148 14.70 -21.30 -25.88
C GLY A 148 14.28 -21.97 -27.18
N ASP A 149 15.30 -22.32 -27.97
CA ASP A 149 15.14 -23.02 -29.23
C ASP A 149 14.32 -24.30 -29.08
N GLY A 150 13.40 -24.51 -30.00
CA GLY A 150 12.54 -25.71 -30.00
C GLY A 150 11.43 -25.67 -28.94
N GLY A 151 11.20 -24.53 -28.29
CA GLY A 151 10.13 -24.35 -27.32
C GLY A 151 10.45 -24.86 -25.92
N LEU A 152 11.70 -25.28 -25.66
CA LEU A 152 12.09 -25.67 -24.30
C LEU A 152 12.19 -24.41 -23.40
N VAL A 153 11.56 -24.46 -22.24
CA VAL A 153 11.58 -23.37 -21.28
C VAL A 153 12.72 -23.59 -20.27
N TYR A 154 13.55 -22.60 -20.09
CA TYR A 154 14.68 -22.59 -19.17
C TYR A 154 14.40 -21.66 -17.99
N ALA A 155 14.78 -22.09 -16.79
CA ALA A 155 14.81 -21.19 -15.65
C ALA A 155 16.14 -20.40 -15.66
N ASP A 156 16.07 -19.07 -15.77
CA ASP A 156 17.24 -18.20 -15.66
C ASP A 156 17.59 -17.92 -14.19
N SER A 157 16.59 -17.65 -13.38
CA SER A 157 16.67 -17.51 -11.93
C SER A 157 15.43 -18.09 -11.27
N CYS A 158 15.55 -18.50 -10.02
CA CYS A 158 14.46 -19.10 -9.26
C CYS A 158 14.67 -18.78 -7.78
N GLU A 159 13.64 -18.31 -7.13
CA GLU A 159 13.59 -18.02 -5.70
C GLU A 159 12.42 -18.76 -5.05
N LYS A 160 12.63 -19.25 -3.85
CA LYS A 160 11.57 -19.88 -3.06
C LYS A 160 10.70 -18.79 -2.45
N GLU A 161 9.40 -18.92 -2.59
CA GLU A 161 8.43 -18.05 -1.96
C GLU A 161 8.25 -18.32 -0.46
#